data_da30bc77535338ba6bd67d2ebac19d48
#
_entry.id   da30bc77535338ba6bd67d2ebac19d48
#
_cell.length_a   1.000
_cell.length_b   1.000
_cell.length_c   1.000
_cell.angle_alpha   90.00
_cell.angle_beta   90.00
_cell.angle_gamma   90.00
#
_symmetry.space_group_name_H-M   'P 1'
#
loop_
_entity.id
_entity.type
_entity.pdbx_description
1 polymer ?
#
loop_
_entity_poly.entity_id
_entity_poly.type
_entity_poly.pdbx_seq_one_letter_code
_entity_poly.pdbx_strand_id
1 'polypeptide(L)'
;SPTYMCSPSWQFKKFAEATSKIWFTQGWKDKVFGGFNNSASFNGDKQVSLIALQTLASQHGGIWVSLGLLPSNSKDATRKDLNNLGGSVGLLVQSPSDASVDEIPQGDLDTAVSYGKRVAEITAKLA
;
A
#
# COMPACT_ATOMS: atom_id res chain seq x y z
N SER A 1 -1.04 4.94 -4.39
CA SER A 1 -0.25 6.04 -4.97
C SER A 1 1.12 5.54 -5.36
N PRO A 2 1.70 5.98 -6.48
CA PRO A 2 3.12 5.75 -6.74
C PRO A 2 4.00 6.58 -5.78
N THR A 3 5.26 6.17 -5.63
CA THR A 3 6.30 7.01 -5.01
C THR A 3 6.98 7.84 -6.10
N TYR A 4 6.93 9.14 -5.98
CA TYR A 4 7.68 10.11 -6.78
C TYR A 4 8.44 11.04 -5.86
N MET A 5 9.76 11.21 -6.12
CA MET A 5 10.62 12.09 -5.33
C MET A 5 10.42 11.92 -3.81
N CYS A 6 10.56 10.69 -3.34
CA CYS A 6 10.54 10.28 -1.93
C CYS A 6 9.17 10.42 -1.20
N SER A 7 8.05 10.58 -1.92
CA SER A 7 6.73 10.75 -1.29
C SER A 7 5.60 10.23 -2.18
N PRO A 8 4.37 10.11 -1.67
CA PRO A 8 3.21 9.95 -2.53
C PRO A 8 3.14 11.06 -3.58
N SER A 9 2.56 10.75 -4.73
CA SER A 9 2.42 11.71 -5.83
C SER A 9 1.67 12.98 -5.41
N TRP A 10 1.92 14.11 -6.09
CA TRP A 10 1.22 15.35 -5.80
C TRP A 10 -0.31 15.24 -5.96
N GLN A 11 -0.78 14.39 -6.88
CA GLN A 11 -2.20 14.12 -7.06
C GLN A 11 -2.81 13.48 -5.80
N PHE A 12 -2.07 12.53 -5.18
CA PHE A 12 -2.49 11.95 -3.92
C PHE A 12 -2.45 12.99 -2.80
N LYS A 13 -1.44 13.83 -2.75
CA LYS A 13 -1.34 14.92 -1.77
C LYS A 13 -2.51 15.89 -1.89
N LYS A 14 -2.88 16.27 -3.12
CA LYS A 14 -4.08 17.10 -3.39
C LYS A 14 -5.36 16.42 -2.87
N PHE A 15 -5.53 15.12 -3.12
CA PHE A 15 -6.64 14.34 -2.56
C PHE A 15 -6.60 14.40 -1.02
N ALA A 16 -5.46 14.11 -0.39
CA ALA A 16 -5.32 14.11 1.05
C ALA A 16 -5.71 15.47 1.67
N GLU A 17 -5.28 16.58 1.10
CA GLU A 17 -5.66 17.93 1.56
C GLU A 17 -7.16 18.21 1.38
N ALA A 18 -7.77 17.71 0.32
CA ALA A 18 -9.21 17.85 0.09
C ALA A 18 -10.06 17.12 1.13
N THR A 19 -9.50 16.13 1.86
CA THR A 19 -10.20 15.41 2.93
C THR A 19 -10.27 16.19 4.26
N SER A 20 -9.70 17.39 4.35
CA SER A 20 -9.64 18.18 5.59
C SER A 20 -11.01 18.42 6.25
N LYS A 21 -12.06 18.66 5.45
CA LYS A 21 -13.42 18.82 5.96
C LYS A 21 -13.97 17.52 6.56
N ILE A 22 -13.68 16.38 5.92
CA ILE A 22 -14.07 15.04 6.41
C ILE A 22 -13.33 14.75 7.72
N TRP A 23 -12.03 15.09 7.78
CA TRP A 23 -11.24 14.98 9.00
C TRP A 23 -11.84 15.81 10.14
N PHE A 24 -12.16 17.07 9.88
CA PHE A 24 -12.72 17.97 10.91
C PHE A 24 -14.04 17.45 11.49
N THR A 25 -14.87 16.83 10.66
CA THR A 25 -16.15 16.23 11.10
C THR A 25 -16.02 14.78 11.58
N GLN A 26 -14.79 14.23 11.59
CA GLN A 26 -14.51 12.82 11.93
C GLN A 26 -15.31 11.82 11.07
N GLY A 27 -15.60 12.17 9.82
CA GLY A 27 -16.44 11.37 8.92
C GLY A 27 -15.85 10.00 8.54
N TRP A 28 -14.54 9.81 8.72
CA TRP A 28 -13.85 8.54 8.46
C TRP A 28 -13.33 7.85 9.72
N LYS A 29 -13.72 8.33 10.89
CA LYS A 29 -13.37 7.65 12.15
C LYS A 29 -13.86 6.20 12.13
N ASP A 30 -13.02 5.30 12.63
CA ASP A 30 -13.26 3.86 12.72
C ASP A 30 -13.45 3.14 11.35
N LYS A 31 -13.23 3.83 10.22
CA LYS A 31 -13.17 3.18 8.90
C LYS A 31 -11.88 2.39 8.74
N VAL A 32 -11.95 1.28 7.99
CA VAL A 32 -10.81 0.43 7.69
C VAL A 32 -10.05 0.97 6.49
N PHE A 33 -8.74 1.07 6.63
CA PHE A 33 -7.81 1.55 5.62
C PHE A 33 -6.76 0.50 5.32
N GLY A 34 -6.37 0.41 4.08
CA GLY A 34 -5.18 -0.28 3.61
C GLY A 34 -4.48 0.57 2.57
N GLY A 35 -3.22 0.29 2.30
CA GLY A 35 -2.46 1.06 1.32
C GLY A 35 -1.52 0.21 0.50
N PHE A 36 -1.31 0.66 -0.74
CA PHE A 36 -0.33 0.09 -1.64
C PHE A 36 0.44 1.18 -2.36
N ASN A 37 1.65 0.83 -2.75
CA ASN A 37 2.57 1.74 -3.40
C ASN A 37 3.38 1.04 -4.49
N ASN A 38 3.68 1.76 -5.56
CA ASN A 38 4.53 1.30 -6.66
C ASN A 38 5.68 2.29 -6.89
N SER A 39 6.82 1.77 -7.28
CA SER A 39 7.93 2.54 -7.86
C SER A 39 8.80 1.67 -8.76
N ALA A 40 9.61 2.30 -9.61
CA ALA A 40 10.41 1.60 -10.60
C ALA A 40 11.59 0.80 -10.01
N SER A 41 12.23 1.30 -8.97
CA SER A 41 13.34 0.60 -8.31
C SER A 41 12.86 -0.36 -7.21
N PHE A 42 13.64 -1.39 -6.89
CA PHE A 42 13.27 -2.35 -5.83
C PHE A 42 13.01 -1.68 -4.48
N ASN A 43 13.90 -0.84 -4.01
CA ASN A 43 13.67 -0.02 -2.82
C ASN A 43 12.68 1.11 -3.15
N GLY A 44 13.11 2.04 -4.01
CA GLY A 44 12.33 3.17 -4.54
C GLY A 44 11.61 4.00 -3.48
N ASP A 45 12.10 3.97 -2.25
CA ASP A 45 11.55 4.70 -1.09
C ASP A 45 10.06 4.45 -0.83
N LYS A 46 9.56 3.29 -1.29
CA LYS A 46 8.13 2.92 -1.17
C LYS A 46 7.61 2.94 0.25
N GLN A 47 8.45 2.56 1.22
CA GLN A 47 8.09 2.54 2.63
C GLN A 47 7.71 3.94 3.14
N VAL A 48 8.41 4.99 2.70
CA VAL A 48 8.10 6.37 3.08
C VAL A 48 6.69 6.76 2.64
N SER A 49 6.32 6.40 1.40
CA SER A 49 4.97 6.65 0.89
C SER A 49 3.91 5.87 1.68
N LEU A 50 4.14 4.60 2.01
CA LEU A 50 3.20 3.82 2.83
C LEU A 50 3.02 4.41 4.23
N ILE A 51 4.08 4.89 4.85
CA ILE A 51 4.00 5.57 6.16
C ILE A 51 3.16 6.85 6.04
N ALA A 52 3.31 7.62 4.96
CA ALA A 52 2.48 8.80 4.72
C ALA A 52 0.98 8.44 4.57
N LEU A 53 0.66 7.35 3.85
CA LEU A 53 -0.71 6.85 3.71
C LEU A 53 -1.27 6.40 5.06
N GLN A 54 -0.52 5.63 5.82
CA GLN A 54 -0.89 5.16 7.15
C GLN A 54 -1.12 6.33 8.12
N THR A 55 -0.25 7.34 8.07
CA THR A 55 -0.37 8.54 8.91
C THR A 55 -1.64 9.31 8.56
N LEU A 56 -1.98 9.45 7.27
CA LEU A 56 -3.23 10.06 6.84
C LEU A 56 -4.46 9.30 7.37
N ALA A 57 -4.47 7.96 7.24
CA ALA A 57 -5.53 7.13 7.80
C ALA A 57 -5.67 7.31 9.32
N SER A 58 -4.54 7.32 10.04
CA SER A 58 -4.51 7.55 11.49
C SER A 58 -5.01 8.94 11.88
N GLN A 59 -4.66 9.97 11.11
CA GLN A 59 -5.16 11.33 11.32
C GLN A 59 -6.69 11.41 11.20
N HIS A 60 -7.29 10.61 10.32
CA HIS A 60 -8.74 10.48 10.19
C HIS A 60 -9.39 9.59 11.27
N GLY A 61 -8.62 9.05 12.22
CA GLY A 61 -9.11 8.10 13.22
C GLY A 61 -9.42 6.72 12.64
N GLY A 62 -8.81 6.38 11.50
CA GLY A 62 -9.03 5.12 10.80
C GLY A 62 -8.22 3.96 11.37
N ILE A 63 -8.65 2.75 11.03
CA ILE A 63 -8.00 1.49 11.42
C ILE A 63 -7.17 0.99 10.25
N TRP A 64 -5.83 0.97 10.42
CA TRP A 64 -4.93 0.53 9.37
C TRP A 64 -4.72 -0.99 9.36
N VAL A 65 -4.89 -1.61 8.21
CA VAL A 65 -4.61 -3.03 8.00
C VAL A 65 -3.21 -3.19 7.38
N SER A 66 -2.32 -3.85 8.11
CA SER A 66 -0.98 -4.22 7.61
C SER A 66 -1.05 -5.34 6.58
N LEU A 67 0.03 -5.56 5.82
CA LEU A 67 0.08 -6.60 4.77
C LEU A 67 -0.25 -8.00 5.29
N GLY A 68 0.31 -8.38 6.45
CA GLY A 68 0.01 -9.66 7.09
C GLY A 68 0.61 -10.88 6.41
N LEU A 69 1.61 -10.71 5.56
CA LEU A 69 2.36 -11.77 4.89
C LEU A 69 3.84 -11.72 5.29
N LEU A 70 4.43 -12.88 5.53
CA LEU A 70 5.88 -12.98 5.68
C LEU A 70 6.56 -12.70 4.33
N PRO A 71 7.78 -12.13 4.33
CA PRO A 71 8.52 -11.94 3.11
C PRO A 71 9.07 -13.26 2.56
N SER A 72 8.99 -13.45 1.23
CA SER A 72 9.69 -14.53 0.53
C SER A 72 11.16 -14.12 0.34
N ASN A 73 12.02 -14.55 1.23
CA ASN A 73 13.42 -14.10 1.31
C ASN A 73 14.45 -15.24 1.36
N SER A 74 14.07 -16.48 1.02
CA SER A 74 15.03 -17.55 0.82
C SER A 74 15.88 -17.28 -0.44
N LYS A 75 17.05 -17.92 -0.54
CA LYS A 75 17.90 -17.79 -1.74
C LYS A 75 17.25 -18.34 -3.02
N ASP A 76 16.24 -19.19 -2.90
CA ASP A 76 15.49 -19.73 -4.03
C ASP A 76 14.23 -18.90 -4.36
N ALA A 77 13.93 -17.87 -3.56
CA ALA A 77 12.78 -17.00 -3.77
C ALA A 77 12.96 -16.11 -5.02
N THR A 78 11.87 -15.90 -5.71
CA THR A 78 11.81 -15.17 -6.99
C THR A 78 10.74 -14.09 -6.96
N ARG A 79 10.69 -13.26 -7.98
CA ARG A 79 9.63 -12.26 -8.18
C ARG A 79 8.23 -12.88 -8.45
N LYS A 80 8.12 -14.20 -8.49
CA LYS A 80 6.83 -14.91 -8.57
C LYS A 80 6.23 -15.24 -7.20
N ASP A 81 7.03 -15.11 -6.14
CA ASP A 81 6.61 -15.45 -4.79
C ASP A 81 5.91 -14.28 -4.10
N LEU A 82 5.01 -14.61 -3.18
CA LEU A 82 4.27 -13.60 -2.40
C LEU A 82 5.20 -12.75 -1.55
N ASN A 83 4.92 -11.46 -1.51
CA ASN A 83 5.66 -10.50 -0.70
C ASN A 83 7.19 -10.57 -0.87
N ASN A 84 7.65 -10.79 -2.10
CA ASN A 84 9.09 -10.86 -2.39
C ASN A 84 9.79 -9.50 -2.21
N LEU A 85 9.06 -8.39 -2.23
CA LEU A 85 9.60 -7.07 -1.88
C LEU A 85 9.71 -6.83 -0.37
N GLY A 86 9.16 -7.71 0.47
CA GLY A 86 9.32 -7.66 1.92
C GLY A 86 8.56 -6.54 2.62
N GLY A 87 7.44 -6.09 2.06
CA GLY A 87 6.59 -5.08 2.70
C GLY A 87 5.89 -5.61 3.96
N SER A 88 5.69 -4.75 4.96
CA SER A 88 4.93 -5.08 6.18
C SER A 88 3.78 -4.11 6.41
N VAL A 89 4.00 -2.82 6.22
CA VAL A 89 3.01 -1.77 6.46
C VAL A 89 1.83 -1.88 5.50
N GLY A 90 2.09 -2.24 4.25
CA GLY A 90 1.11 -2.42 3.20
C GLY A 90 1.75 -3.09 1.99
N LEU A 91 1.04 -3.12 0.87
CA LEU A 91 1.51 -3.75 -0.35
C LEU A 91 2.57 -2.87 -1.05
N LEU A 92 3.68 -3.48 -1.37
CA LEU A 92 4.70 -2.91 -2.26
C LEU A 92 4.61 -3.58 -3.63
N VAL A 93 4.71 -2.77 -4.68
CA VAL A 93 4.77 -3.21 -6.08
C VAL A 93 5.98 -2.58 -6.75
N GLN A 94 6.65 -3.31 -7.60
CA GLN A 94 7.75 -2.78 -8.40
C GLN A 94 7.48 -3.03 -9.88
N SER A 95 7.52 -1.97 -10.66
CA SER A 95 7.47 -2.06 -12.13
C SER A 95 8.51 -1.13 -12.75
N PRO A 96 9.39 -1.61 -13.64
CA PRO A 96 10.31 -0.75 -14.37
C PRO A 96 9.59 0.43 -15.03
N SER A 97 10.27 1.55 -15.20
CA SER A 97 9.67 2.78 -15.74
C SER A 97 9.21 2.67 -17.19
N ASP A 98 9.74 1.72 -17.92
CA ASP A 98 9.44 1.39 -19.31
C ASP A 98 8.58 0.12 -19.46
N ALA A 99 8.15 -0.50 -18.35
CA ALA A 99 7.30 -1.67 -18.37
C ALA A 99 5.84 -1.32 -18.66
N SER A 100 5.18 -2.16 -19.45
CA SER A 100 3.73 -2.15 -19.61
C SER A 100 3.02 -2.75 -18.38
N VAL A 101 1.71 -2.59 -18.30
CA VAL A 101 0.90 -3.16 -17.21
C VAL A 101 1.01 -4.69 -17.13
N ASP A 102 1.14 -5.35 -18.29
CA ASP A 102 1.23 -6.81 -18.38
C ASP A 102 2.59 -7.37 -17.90
N GLU A 103 3.57 -6.49 -17.70
CA GLU A 103 4.90 -6.86 -17.24
C GLU A 103 5.09 -6.70 -15.73
N ILE A 104 4.04 -6.34 -15.00
CA ILE A 104 4.08 -6.32 -13.53
C ILE A 104 4.31 -7.75 -13.02
N PRO A 105 5.29 -7.97 -12.12
CA PRO A 105 5.59 -9.29 -11.60
C PRO A 105 4.37 -9.99 -10.98
N GLN A 106 4.14 -11.25 -11.36
CA GLN A 106 2.97 -12.01 -10.91
C GLN A 106 2.90 -12.11 -9.37
N GLY A 107 4.04 -12.26 -8.70
CA GLY A 107 4.07 -12.29 -7.23
C GLY A 107 3.57 -10.99 -6.58
N ASP A 108 3.78 -9.84 -7.21
CA ASP A 108 3.23 -8.57 -6.72
C ASP A 108 1.71 -8.52 -6.91
N LEU A 109 1.19 -9.01 -8.04
CA LEU A 109 -0.25 -9.10 -8.30
C LEU A 109 -0.94 -10.08 -7.34
N ASP A 110 -0.35 -11.25 -7.11
CA ASP A 110 -0.88 -12.25 -6.18
C ASP A 110 -0.84 -11.74 -4.72
N THR A 111 0.21 -11.00 -4.37
CA THR A 111 0.30 -10.30 -3.08
C THR A 111 -0.82 -9.26 -2.94
N ALA A 112 -1.14 -8.53 -4.01
CA ALA A 112 -2.23 -7.56 -4.02
C ALA A 112 -3.60 -8.22 -3.81
N VAL A 113 -3.85 -9.35 -4.45
CA VAL A 113 -5.08 -10.14 -4.27
C VAL A 113 -5.19 -10.63 -2.82
N SER A 114 -4.11 -11.19 -2.28
CA SER A 114 -4.07 -11.65 -0.88
C SER A 114 -4.33 -10.50 0.11
N TYR A 115 -3.71 -9.36 -0.12
CA TYR A 115 -3.89 -8.18 0.72
C TYR A 115 -5.32 -7.63 0.64
N GLY A 116 -5.90 -7.55 -0.55
CA GLY A 116 -7.30 -7.14 -0.72
C GLY A 116 -8.28 -8.03 0.04
N LYS A 117 -8.09 -9.36 -0.02
CA LYS A 117 -8.87 -10.32 0.77
C LYS A 117 -8.74 -10.05 2.26
N ARG A 118 -7.51 -9.87 2.77
CA ARG A 118 -7.27 -9.56 4.17
C ARG A 118 -7.97 -8.28 4.62
N VAL A 119 -7.91 -7.21 3.83
CA VAL A 119 -8.61 -5.95 4.15
C VAL A 119 -10.11 -6.19 4.24
N ALA A 120 -10.70 -6.92 3.29
CA ALA A 120 -12.13 -7.25 3.31
C ALA A 120 -12.52 -8.09 4.53
N GLU A 121 -11.73 -9.12 4.88
CA GLU A 121 -11.97 -9.98 6.06
C GLU A 121 -11.89 -9.20 7.37
N ILE A 122 -10.92 -8.30 7.52
CA ILE A 122 -10.80 -7.44 8.71
C ILE A 122 -11.98 -6.48 8.78
N THR A 123 -12.39 -5.89 7.65
CA THR A 123 -13.56 -5.01 7.59
C THR A 123 -14.82 -5.74 8.03
N ALA A 124 -15.03 -6.97 7.56
CA ALA A 124 -16.19 -7.79 7.94
C ALA A 124 -16.21 -8.16 9.44
N LYS A 125 -15.05 -8.27 10.09
CA LYS A 125 -14.96 -8.55 11.54
C LYS A 125 -15.26 -7.32 12.41
N LEU A 126 -15.18 -6.12 11.83
CA LEU A 126 -15.39 -4.85 12.54
C LEU A 126 -16.78 -4.24 12.23
N ALA A 127 -17.51 -4.83 11.29
CA ALA A 127 -18.88 -4.42 10.96
C ALA A 127 -19.90 -5.11 11.86
#